data_b8ea7d252cce0de95b94163b6ffaea2d
#
_entry.id   b8ea7d252cce0de95b94163b6ffaea2d
#
_cell.length_a   1.000
_cell.length_b   1.000
_cell.length_c   1.000
_cell.angle_alpha   90.00
_cell.angle_beta   90.00
_cell.angle_gamma   90.00
#
_symmetry.space_group_name_H-M   'P 1'
#
loop_
_entity.id
_entity.type
_entity.pdbx_description
1 polymer ?
#
loop_
_entity_poly.entity_id
_entity_poly.type
_entity_poly.pdbx_seq_one_letter_code
_entity_poly.pdbx_strand_id
1 'polypeptide(L)'
;YREIFPASKLPSGVPARNNVKILTENFRWFFSEYDYTWEDIIKATKMYVNEYRDKQYMYMQNSQYFISKQDKHKVKTSKLADYCDMIKDGVTTEEDHFKEKVI
;
A
#
# COMPACT_ATOMS: atom_id res chain seq x y z
N TYR A 1 -1.27 -8.57 6.25
CA TYR A 1 -0.68 -7.53 5.39
C TYR A 1 0.41 -8.09 4.48
N ARG A 2 1.41 -8.69 5.07
CA ARG A 2 2.59 -9.19 4.35
C ARG A 2 2.21 -10.18 3.24
N GLU A 3 1.26 -11.03 3.50
CA GLU A 3 0.81 -12.07 2.57
C GLU A 3 0.12 -11.53 1.32
N ILE A 4 -0.32 -10.28 1.33
CA ILE A 4 -0.94 -9.66 0.16
C ILE A 4 0.09 -9.44 -0.95
N PHE A 5 1.34 -9.20 -0.57
CA PHE A 5 2.44 -9.04 -1.52
C PHE A 5 2.89 -10.40 -2.06
N PRO A 6 3.43 -10.46 -3.29
CA PRO A 6 3.91 -11.73 -3.81
C PRO A 6 5.05 -12.30 -2.98
N ALA A 7 5.14 -13.64 -2.91
CA ALA A 7 6.15 -14.32 -2.12
C ALA A 7 7.55 -14.29 -2.76
N SER A 8 7.64 -13.82 -4.01
CA SER A 8 8.87 -13.80 -4.79
C SER A 8 9.51 -12.42 -4.79
N LYS A 9 10.65 -12.32 -5.45
CA LYS A 9 11.31 -11.02 -5.67
C LYS A 9 10.54 -10.20 -6.71
N LEU A 10 10.59 -8.88 -6.55
CA LEU A 10 10.09 -7.95 -7.54
C LEU A 10 11.02 -7.91 -8.76
N PRO A 11 10.56 -7.36 -9.90
CA PRO A 11 11.44 -7.21 -11.08
C PRO A 11 12.74 -6.48 -10.79
N SER A 12 12.74 -5.59 -9.79
CA SER A 12 13.95 -4.88 -9.35
C SER A 12 14.97 -5.77 -8.63
N GLY A 13 14.59 -7.00 -8.27
CA GLY A 13 15.46 -7.93 -7.57
C GLY A 13 15.33 -7.91 -6.05
N VAL A 14 14.56 -6.98 -5.49
CA VAL A 14 14.35 -6.94 -4.04
C VAL A 14 13.17 -7.82 -3.65
N PRO A 15 13.15 -8.39 -2.42
CA PRO A 15 11.99 -9.14 -1.96
C PRO A 15 10.74 -8.26 -1.88
N ALA A 16 9.60 -8.79 -2.35
CA ALA A 16 8.34 -8.08 -2.22
C ALA A 16 7.88 -8.04 -0.76
N ARG A 17 8.14 -9.10 0.00
CA ARG A 17 7.81 -9.21 1.43
C ARG A 17 9.01 -8.90 2.29
N ASN A 18 8.92 -7.88 3.13
CA ASN A 18 9.95 -7.57 4.11
C ASN A 18 9.70 -8.38 5.39
N ASN A 19 10.69 -8.44 6.29
CA ASN A 19 10.53 -9.20 7.52
C ASN A 19 9.57 -8.50 8.48
N VAL A 20 9.01 -9.28 9.41
CA VAL A 20 7.98 -8.81 10.34
C VAL A 20 8.50 -7.68 11.24
N LYS A 21 9.76 -7.75 11.66
CA LYS A 21 10.33 -6.72 12.53
C LYS A 21 10.34 -5.36 11.84
N ILE A 22 10.81 -5.31 10.61
CA ILE A 22 10.85 -4.08 9.83
C ILE A 22 9.45 -3.53 9.61
N LEU A 23 8.49 -4.40 9.26
CA LEU A 23 7.11 -3.99 9.03
C LEU A 23 6.46 -3.47 10.32
N THR A 24 6.75 -4.10 11.45
CA THR A 24 6.23 -3.65 12.76
C THR A 24 6.70 -2.23 13.06
N GLU A 25 7.98 -1.96 12.83
CA GLU A 25 8.54 -0.62 13.06
C GLU A 25 7.90 0.42 12.14
N ASN A 26 7.69 0.06 10.87
CA ASN A 26 7.05 0.95 9.91
C ASN A 26 5.58 1.23 10.29
N PHE A 27 4.85 0.22 10.74
CA PHE A 27 3.47 0.42 11.18
C PHE A 27 3.38 1.22 12.46
N ARG A 28 4.37 1.11 13.35
CA ARG A 28 4.41 1.95 14.55
C ARG A 28 4.45 3.43 14.16
N TRP A 29 5.32 3.76 13.20
CA TRP A 29 5.36 5.12 12.66
C TRP A 29 4.03 5.48 12.00
N PHE A 30 3.49 4.59 11.16
CA PHE A 30 2.26 4.83 10.41
C PHE A 30 1.09 5.17 11.35
N PHE A 31 0.91 4.39 12.41
CA PHE A 31 -0.16 4.65 13.36
C PHE A 31 0.06 5.88 14.24
N SER A 32 1.29 6.37 14.33
CA SER A 32 1.55 7.64 15.02
C SER A 32 1.19 8.85 14.16
N GLU A 33 1.22 8.69 12.83
CA GLU A 33 0.99 9.79 11.89
C GLU A 33 -0.42 9.81 11.31
N TYR A 34 -1.09 8.66 11.24
CA TYR A 34 -2.37 8.52 10.54
C TYR A 34 -3.38 7.77 11.40
N ASP A 35 -4.65 8.07 11.17
CA ASP A 35 -5.76 7.51 11.93
C ASP A 35 -6.59 6.56 11.07
N TYR A 36 -5.94 5.54 10.49
CA TYR A 36 -6.60 4.50 9.70
C TYR A 36 -6.70 3.21 10.48
N THR A 37 -7.71 2.40 10.16
CA THR A 37 -7.89 1.08 10.78
C THR A 37 -7.13 0.00 10.00
N TRP A 38 -6.97 -1.17 10.62
CA TRP A 38 -6.41 -2.32 9.90
C TRP A 38 -7.26 -2.71 8.69
N GLU A 39 -8.57 -2.55 8.79
CA GLU A 39 -9.47 -2.81 7.66
C GLU A 39 -9.14 -1.88 6.48
N ASP A 40 -8.95 -0.60 6.75
CA ASP A 40 -8.53 0.37 5.73
C ASP A 40 -7.20 -0.05 5.09
N ILE A 41 -6.24 -0.44 5.92
CA ILE A 41 -4.90 -0.84 5.49
C ILE A 41 -4.97 -2.06 4.58
N ILE A 42 -5.73 -3.07 4.95
CA ILE A 42 -5.85 -4.29 4.16
C ILE A 42 -6.50 -4.00 2.81
N LYS A 43 -7.58 -3.23 2.80
CA LYS A 43 -8.26 -2.85 1.55
C LYS A 43 -7.34 -2.04 0.63
N ALA A 44 -6.65 -1.07 1.20
CA ALA A 44 -5.72 -0.22 0.45
C ALA A 44 -4.58 -1.05 -0.16
N THR A 45 -4.03 -1.98 0.61
CA THR A 45 -2.93 -2.82 0.18
C THR A 45 -3.36 -3.76 -0.95
N LYS A 46 -4.54 -4.37 -0.81
CA LYS A 46 -5.08 -5.23 -1.87
C LYS A 46 -5.30 -4.45 -3.17
N MET A 47 -5.83 -3.24 -3.06
CA MET A 47 -6.02 -2.39 -4.22
C MET A 47 -4.70 -2.09 -4.92
N TYR A 48 -3.68 -1.72 -4.15
CA TYR A 48 -2.36 -1.42 -4.67
C TYR A 48 -1.74 -2.62 -5.39
N VAL A 49 -1.68 -3.76 -4.72
CA VAL A 49 -1.05 -4.96 -5.30
C VAL A 49 -1.81 -5.42 -6.54
N ASN A 50 -3.15 -5.36 -6.53
CA ASN A 50 -3.95 -5.75 -7.69
C ASN A 50 -3.69 -4.87 -8.90
N GLU A 51 -3.47 -3.57 -8.70
CA GLU A 51 -3.14 -2.65 -9.80
C GLU A 51 -1.85 -3.07 -10.51
N TYR A 52 -0.88 -3.57 -9.76
CA TYR A 52 0.41 -3.94 -10.33
C TYR A 52 0.48 -5.40 -10.79
N ARG A 53 -0.48 -6.23 -10.41
CA ARG A 53 -0.49 -7.64 -10.82
C ARG A 53 -0.50 -7.79 -12.34
N ASP A 54 -1.33 -7.04 -13.03
CA ASP A 54 -1.45 -7.09 -14.49
C ASP A 54 -0.21 -6.54 -15.18
N LYS A 55 0.60 -5.78 -14.48
CA LYS A 55 1.86 -5.24 -14.98
C LYS A 55 3.05 -6.09 -14.54
N GLN A 56 2.78 -7.31 -14.06
CA GLN A 56 3.80 -8.23 -13.57
C GLN A 56 4.65 -7.59 -12.46
N TYR A 57 4.02 -6.75 -11.63
CA TYR A 57 4.63 -6.05 -10.49
C TYR A 57 5.73 -5.07 -10.88
N MET A 58 5.79 -4.65 -12.14
CA MET A 58 6.78 -3.66 -12.58
C MET A 58 6.56 -2.34 -11.85
N TYR A 59 7.64 -1.79 -11.26
CA TYR A 59 7.64 -0.54 -10.49
C TYR A 59 6.84 -0.57 -9.19
N MET A 60 6.35 -1.73 -8.77
CA MET A 60 5.67 -1.84 -7.48
C MET A 60 6.67 -1.71 -6.33
N GLN A 61 6.29 -0.99 -5.28
CA GLN A 61 7.08 -0.92 -4.06
C GLN A 61 6.95 -2.22 -3.27
N ASN A 62 7.97 -2.56 -2.48
CA ASN A 62 7.88 -3.69 -1.57
C ASN A 62 6.98 -3.35 -0.37
N SER A 63 6.73 -4.34 0.50
CA SER A 63 5.80 -4.18 1.62
C SER A 63 6.23 -3.10 2.61
N GLN A 64 7.53 -2.86 2.78
CA GLN A 64 8.05 -1.81 3.64
C GLN A 64 7.86 -0.43 3.01
N TYR A 65 8.31 -0.25 1.79
CA TYR A 65 8.28 1.07 1.14
C TYR A 65 6.87 1.52 0.79
N PHE A 66 5.93 0.60 0.70
CA PHE A 66 4.54 0.97 0.55
C PHE A 66 4.00 1.67 1.81
N ILE A 67 4.43 1.20 3.01
CA ILE A 67 4.04 1.84 4.27
C ILE A 67 4.72 3.20 4.40
N SER A 68 6.03 3.25 4.19
CA SER A 68 6.80 4.49 4.34
C SER A 68 8.06 4.45 3.49
N LYS A 69 8.37 5.56 2.86
CA LYS A 69 9.59 5.73 2.09
C LYS A 69 10.15 7.11 2.36
N GLN A 70 11.44 7.16 2.68
CA GLN A 70 12.13 8.42 2.95
C GLN A 70 12.91 8.84 1.71
N ASP A 71 12.77 10.11 1.30
CA ASP A 71 13.48 10.65 0.16
C ASP A 71 14.89 11.15 0.56
N LYS A 72 15.61 11.70 -0.40
CA LYS A 72 16.96 12.22 -0.17
C LYS A 72 17.00 13.41 0.79
N HIS A 73 15.88 14.08 1.00
CA HIS A 73 15.75 15.20 1.94
C HIS A 73 15.23 14.73 3.30
N LYS A 74 15.19 13.42 3.53
CA LYS A 74 14.70 12.78 4.76
C LYS A 74 13.22 13.05 5.03
N VAL A 75 12.45 13.39 3.99
CA VAL A 75 11.01 13.52 4.08
C VAL A 75 10.39 12.15 3.91
N LYS A 76 9.63 11.71 4.91
CA LYS A 76 8.97 10.41 4.89
C LYS A 76 7.55 10.55 4.37
N THR A 77 7.22 9.75 3.36
CA THR A 77 5.88 9.72 2.74
C THR A 77 5.31 8.31 2.84
N SER A 78 3.99 8.19 2.70
CA SER A 78 3.30 6.91 2.77
C SER A 78 2.37 6.75 1.57
N LYS A 79 2.71 5.82 0.70
CA LYS A 79 1.82 5.45 -0.40
C LYS A 79 0.60 4.71 0.14
N LEU A 80 0.75 3.95 1.21
CA LEU A 80 -0.37 3.32 1.90
C LEU A 80 -1.39 4.34 2.36
N ALA A 81 -0.96 5.45 2.95
CA ALA A 81 -1.87 6.52 3.39
C ALA A 81 -2.62 7.12 2.20
N ASP A 82 -1.94 7.32 1.07
CA ASP A 82 -2.61 7.83 -0.14
C ASP A 82 -3.73 6.89 -0.60
N TYR A 83 -3.49 5.58 -0.57
CA TYR A 83 -4.49 4.59 -0.96
C TYR A 83 -5.62 4.50 0.06
N CYS A 84 -5.31 4.65 1.36
CA CYS A 84 -6.35 4.70 2.39
C CYS A 84 -7.26 5.92 2.18
N ASP A 85 -6.70 7.05 1.83
CA ASP A 85 -7.48 8.26 1.51
C ASP A 85 -8.40 8.03 0.32
N MET A 86 -7.91 7.37 -0.73
CA MET A 86 -8.73 7.07 -1.89
C MET A 86 -9.93 6.18 -1.52
N ILE A 87 -9.72 5.20 -0.66
CA ILE A 87 -10.80 4.32 -0.21
C ILE A 87 -11.83 5.10 0.60
N LYS A 88 -11.38 5.97 1.51
CA LYS A 88 -12.30 6.77 2.32
C LYS A 88 -13.08 7.77 1.48
N ASP A 89 -12.51 8.24 0.38
CA ASP A 89 -13.17 9.13 -0.56
C ASP A 89 -14.08 8.38 -1.54
N GLY A 90 -14.17 7.04 -1.42
CA GLY A 90 -15.01 6.23 -2.30
C GLY A 90 -14.36 5.87 -3.63
N VAL A 91 -13.08 6.17 -3.82
CA VAL A 91 -12.35 5.84 -5.05
C VAL A 91 -11.62 4.52 -4.83
N THR A 92 -12.33 3.42 -5.03
CA THR A 92 -11.76 2.09 -4.81
C THR A 92 -11.54 1.34 -6.11
N THR A 93 -12.62 0.98 -6.79
CA THR A 93 -12.58 0.30 -8.06
C THR A 93 -13.40 1.10 -9.06
N GLU A 94 -13.18 0.83 -10.33
CA GLU A 94 -13.95 1.47 -11.39
C GLU A 94 -15.43 1.19 -11.23
N GLU A 95 -15.81 -0.01 -10.84
CA GLU A 95 -17.19 -0.39 -10.62
C GLU A 95 -17.83 0.41 -9.49
N ASP A 96 -17.15 0.51 -8.35
CA ASP A 96 -17.66 1.26 -7.21
C ASP A 96 -17.80 2.74 -7.54
N HIS A 97 -16.83 3.28 -8.24
CA HIS A 97 -16.86 4.67 -8.68
C HIS A 97 -18.05 4.94 -9.60
N PHE A 98 -18.35 4.01 -10.49
CA PHE A 98 -19.49 4.11 -11.38
C PHE A 98 -20.81 4.12 -10.60
N LYS A 99 -20.94 3.28 -9.59
CA LYS A 99 -22.14 3.22 -8.76
C LYS A 99 -22.40 4.54 -8.05
N GLU A 100 -21.37 5.19 -7.58
CA GLU A 100 -21.50 6.48 -6.91
C GLU A 100 -22.01 7.55 -7.87
N LYS A 101 -21.63 7.50 -9.11
CA LYS A 101 -22.10 8.47 -10.11
C LYS A 101 -23.55 8.30 -10.46
N VAL A 102 -24.09 7.11 -10.31
CA VAL A 102 -25.48 6.83 -10.64
C VAL A 102 -26.41 7.36 -9.57
N ILE A 103 -25.94 7.45 -8.37
CA ILE A 103 -26.71 7.97 -7.25
C ILE A 103 -26.81 9.50 -7.34
#